data_8a3987d22c373b9f33768cd49c5308a8
#
_entry.id   8a3987d22c373b9f33768cd49c5308a8
#
_cell.length_a   1.000
_cell.length_b   1.000
_cell.length_c   1.000
_cell.angle_alpha   90.00
_cell.angle_beta   90.00
_cell.angle_gamma   90.00
#
_symmetry.space_group_name_H-M   'P 1'
#
loop_
_entity.id
_entity.type
_entity.pdbx_description
1 polymer ?
#
loop_
_entity_poly.entity_id
_entity_poly.type
_entity_poly.pdbx_seq_one_letter_code
_entity_poly.pdbx_strand_id
1 'polypeptide(L)'
;SNDEHLFARPYCKHHKKKLSVNIEKNVYKCWICETTGKDIRRIVRRYGDFNQLQEWDKLSNRVNITDFDDIFAIEEDNEPLPEKLDMPQGFTSLNNEPSLSASPALNYLKRRGVTEADILYWKMGYCMEGRYAKRVIVPSFDVNGDLNYFIARAFSSDPRKYLNPPCSKDVVFNELYLEWDTDLIITEGVFDAIVAGPNAVPILGSTLRPNSKLFMKIVQNDTPVFLALDPDAVKKEQRIIKMF
;
A
#
# COMPACT_ATOMS: atom_id res chain seq x y z
N SER A 1 -26.50 -16.00 -26.29
CA SER A 1 -25.72 -14.77 -26.21
C SER A 1 -24.24 -15.11 -26.31
N ASN A 2 -23.58 -14.58 -27.34
CA ASN A 2 -22.30 -15.11 -27.83
C ASN A 2 -21.07 -14.37 -27.31
N ASP A 3 -21.11 -13.72 -26.17
CA ASP A 3 -20.01 -12.89 -25.67
C ASP A 3 -19.18 -13.54 -24.56
N GLU A 4 -19.26 -14.86 -24.45
CA GLU A 4 -18.40 -15.62 -23.53
C GLU A 4 -17.15 -16.12 -24.27
N HIS A 5 -15.99 -15.68 -23.81
CA HIS A 5 -14.69 -16.10 -24.32
C HIS A 5 -13.98 -17.01 -23.31
N LEU A 6 -13.41 -18.11 -23.80
CA LEU A 6 -12.70 -19.07 -22.96
C LEU A 6 -11.19 -18.90 -23.09
N PHE A 7 -10.54 -18.66 -21.95
CA PHE A 7 -9.09 -18.47 -21.86
C PHE A 7 -8.40 -19.59 -21.08
N ALA A 8 -7.09 -19.73 -21.30
CA ALA A 8 -6.22 -20.47 -20.43
C ALA A 8 -6.18 -19.76 -19.06
N ARG A 9 -5.97 -20.49 -17.98
CA ARG A 9 -6.16 -19.99 -16.63
C ARG A 9 -4.87 -19.61 -15.94
N PRO A 10 -4.73 -18.35 -15.55
CA PRO A 10 -3.60 -17.93 -14.77
C PRO A 10 -3.63 -18.43 -13.31
N TYR A 11 -4.83 -18.67 -12.74
CA TYR A 11 -5.01 -18.97 -11.30
C TYR A 11 -4.62 -20.39 -10.87
N CYS A 12 -4.91 -21.41 -11.65
CA CYS A 12 -4.76 -22.80 -11.24
C CYS A 12 -3.99 -23.69 -12.23
N LYS A 13 -3.18 -23.09 -13.09
CA LYS A 13 -2.21 -23.74 -14.02
C LYS A 13 -2.71 -25.02 -14.74
N HIS A 14 -4.01 -25.14 -15.00
CA HIS A 14 -4.56 -26.30 -15.67
C HIS A 14 -4.49 -26.14 -17.20
N HIS A 15 -4.22 -27.19 -17.93
CA HIS A 15 -3.96 -27.20 -19.38
C HIS A 15 -5.17 -26.87 -20.26
N LYS A 16 -6.41 -26.94 -19.75
CA LYS A 16 -7.62 -26.65 -20.53
C LYS A 16 -8.10 -25.22 -20.34
N LYS A 17 -8.62 -24.58 -21.40
CA LYS A 17 -9.27 -23.26 -21.36
C LYS A 17 -10.59 -23.36 -20.60
N LYS A 18 -10.65 -22.91 -19.36
CA LYS A 18 -11.82 -22.99 -18.46
C LYS A 18 -12.10 -21.68 -17.70
N LEU A 19 -11.39 -20.61 -18.03
CA LEU A 19 -11.73 -19.26 -17.61
C LEU A 19 -12.70 -18.67 -18.62
N SER A 20 -13.97 -18.55 -18.27
CA SER A 20 -14.99 -17.85 -19.02
C SER A 20 -14.94 -16.36 -18.67
N VAL A 21 -14.93 -15.52 -19.68
CA VAL A 21 -14.96 -14.06 -19.57
C VAL A 21 -16.11 -13.56 -20.44
N ASN A 22 -17.02 -12.80 -19.83
CA ASN A 22 -18.10 -12.11 -20.53
C ASN A 22 -17.79 -10.60 -20.54
N ILE A 23 -17.49 -10.09 -21.74
CA ILE A 23 -17.04 -8.71 -21.93
C ILE A 23 -18.17 -7.71 -21.70
N GLU A 24 -19.38 -7.99 -22.20
CA GLU A 24 -20.53 -7.10 -22.04
C GLU A 24 -20.90 -6.90 -20.55
N LYS A 25 -20.91 -8.00 -19.79
CA LYS A 25 -21.26 -7.97 -18.36
C LYS A 25 -20.10 -7.62 -17.47
N ASN A 26 -18.90 -7.49 -18.03
CA ASN A 26 -17.65 -7.24 -17.32
C ASN A 26 -17.41 -8.24 -16.17
N VAL A 27 -17.69 -9.53 -16.42
CA VAL A 27 -17.55 -10.59 -15.39
C VAL A 27 -16.71 -11.74 -15.89
N TYR A 28 -16.13 -12.49 -14.97
CA TYR A 28 -15.41 -13.71 -15.28
C TYR A 28 -15.67 -14.80 -14.25
N LYS A 29 -15.53 -16.07 -14.70
CA LYS A 29 -15.61 -17.26 -13.87
C LYS A 29 -14.64 -18.34 -14.33
N CYS A 30 -13.87 -18.88 -13.39
CA CYS A 30 -13.10 -20.09 -13.60
C CYS A 30 -13.90 -21.32 -13.19
N TRP A 31 -14.21 -22.20 -14.13
CA TRP A 31 -15.02 -23.41 -13.90
C TRP A 31 -14.30 -24.54 -13.16
N ILE A 32 -13.08 -24.32 -12.68
CA ILE A 32 -12.33 -25.35 -11.94
C ILE A 32 -12.04 -24.92 -10.51
N CYS A 33 -11.54 -23.69 -10.28
CA CYS A 33 -11.29 -23.18 -8.93
C CYS A 33 -12.41 -22.26 -8.43
N GLU A 34 -13.49 -22.13 -9.19
CA GLU A 34 -14.69 -21.33 -8.91
C GLU A 34 -14.43 -19.83 -8.66
N THR A 35 -13.21 -19.36 -8.88
CA THR A 35 -12.89 -17.94 -8.79
C THR A 35 -13.77 -17.15 -9.74
N THR A 36 -14.46 -16.17 -9.21
CA THR A 36 -15.34 -15.26 -9.95
C THR A 36 -14.95 -13.81 -9.68
N GLY A 37 -15.34 -12.90 -10.57
CA GLY A 37 -15.20 -11.47 -10.34
C GLY A 37 -16.08 -10.66 -11.30
N LYS A 38 -16.34 -9.41 -10.90
CA LYS A 38 -17.19 -8.46 -11.61
C LYS A 38 -16.40 -7.40 -12.39
N ASP A 39 -15.07 -7.53 -12.50
CA ASP A 39 -14.23 -6.61 -13.27
C ASP A 39 -13.09 -7.36 -13.95
N ILE A 40 -13.14 -7.43 -15.30
CA ILE A 40 -12.13 -8.10 -16.12
C ILE A 40 -10.77 -7.41 -15.99
N ARG A 41 -10.74 -6.09 -15.76
CA ARG A 41 -9.51 -5.34 -15.56
C ARG A 41 -8.63 -5.94 -14.48
N ARG A 42 -9.24 -6.53 -13.42
CA ARG A 42 -8.50 -7.22 -12.34
C ARG A 42 -7.64 -8.38 -12.86
N ILE A 43 -8.16 -9.13 -13.86
CA ILE A 43 -7.36 -10.19 -14.48
C ILE A 43 -6.22 -9.60 -15.29
N VAL A 44 -6.51 -8.58 -16.13
CA VAL A 44 -5.49 -7.92 -16.96
C VAL A 44 -4.40 -7.32 -16.08
N ARG A 45 -4.76 -6.63 -14.99
CA ARG A 45 -3.79 -6.04 -14.07
C ARG A 45 -2.94 -7.09 -13.35
N ARG A 46 -3.51 -8.23 -12.98
CA ARG A 46 -2.81 -9.27 -12.21
C ARG A 46 -1.89 -10.14 -13.07
N TYR A 47 -2.25 -10.38 -14.33
CA TYR A 47 -1.58 -11.35 -15.18
C TYR A 47 -1.05 -10.79 -16.50
N GLY A 48 -1.48 -9.60 -16.87
CA GLY A 48 -0.96 -8.84 -17.98
C GLY A 48 0.24 -7.98 -17.58
N ASP A 49 0.91 -7.44 -18.58
CA ASP A 49 1.93 -6.41 -18.42
C ASP A 49 1.32 -4.99 -18.44
N PHE A 50 2.16 -3.99 -18.18
CA PHE A 50 1.75 -2.59 -18.16
C PHE A 50 1.11 -2.13 -19.50
N ASN A 51 1.66 -2.57 -20.64
CA ASN A 51 1.13 -2.19 -21.95
C ASN A 51 -0.26 -2.78 -22.19
N GLN A 52 -0.47 -4.04 -21.81
CA GLN A 52 -1.76 -4.72 -21.89
C GLN A 52 -2.82 -4.05 -21.00
N LEU A 53 -2.42 -3.59 -19.81
CA LEU A 53 -3.32 -2.85 -18.94
C LEU A 53 -3.71 -1.50 -19.53
N GLN A 54 -2.77 -0.74 -20.07
CA GLN A 54 -3.06 0.52 -20.76
C GLN A 54 -3.94 0.32 -21.99
N GLU A 55 -3.69 -0.73 -22.79
CA GLU A 55 -4.51 -1.07 -23.93
C GLU A 55 -5.94 -1.43 -23.52
N TRP A 56 -6.10 -2.22 -22.44
CA TRP A 56 -7.41 -2.52 -21.86
C TRP A 56 -8.15 -1.26 -21.42
N ASP A 57 -7.48 -0.34 -20.70
CA ASP A 57 -8.06 0.90 -20.22
C ASP A 57 -8.53 1.80 -21.39
N LYS A 58 -7.75 1.86 -22.49
CA LYS A 58 -8.16 2.55 -23.73
C LYS A 58 -9.36 1.91 -24.39
N LEU A 59 -9.37 0.57 -24.51
CA LEU A 59 -10.47 -0.16 -25.17
C LEU A 59 -11.76 -0.15 -24.36
N SER A 60 -11.67 -0.10 -23.03
CA SER A 60 -12.82 -0.09 -22.14
C SER A 60 -13.37 1.31 -21.89
N ASN A 61 -12.87 2.35 -22.57
CA ASN A 61 -13.20 3.76 -22.34
C ASN A 61 -13.09 4.18 -20.85
N ARG A 62 -12.28 3.50 -20.08
CA ARG A 62 -11.95 3.97 -18.74
C ARG A 62 -11.00 5.15 -18.88
N VAL A 63 -11.48 6.31 -18.50
CA VAL A 63 -10.65 7.52 -18.40
C VAL A 63 -9.52 7.19 -17.40
N ASN A 64 -8.29 7.27 -17.88
CA ASN A 64 -7.14 7.17 -16.99
C ASN A 64 -7.18 8.40 -16.09
N ILE A 65 -7.19 8.22 -14.78
CA ILE A 65 -7.30 9.37 -13.83
C ILE A 65 -6.04 10.23 -13.87
N THR A 66 -4.93 9.75 -14.45
CA THR A 66 -3.81 10.60 -14.84
C THR A 66 -4.21 11.70 -15.83
N ASP A 67 -5.26 11.47 -16.65
CA ASP A 67 -5.80 12.50 -17.55
C ASP A 67 -6.75 13.46 -16.80
N PHE A 68 -7.17 13.14 -15.57
CA PHE A 68 -7.92 14.06 -14.71
C PHE A 68 -7.05 15.19 -14.16
N ASP A 69 -5.77 14.94 -13.92
CA ASP A 69 -4.84 15.99 -13.53
C ASP A 69 -4.69 17.06 -14.64
N ASP A 70 -4.81 16.64 -15.92
CA ASP A 70 -4.81 17.57 -17.06
C ASP A 70 -6.15 18.32 -17.25
N ILE A 71 -7.28 17.74 -16.81
CA ILE A 71 -8.61 18.38 -16.90
C ILE A 71 -8.82 19.38 -15.74
N PHE A 72 -8.18 19.15 -14.61
CA PHE A 72 -8.20 20.02 -13.44
C PHE A 72 -6.92 20.82 -13.24
N ALA A 73 -6.06 20.93 -14.26
CA ALA A 73 -5.00 21.94 -14.34
C ALA A 73 -5.61 23.33 -14.43
N ILE A 74 -6.43 23.68 -13.44
CA ILE A 74 -6.86 25.02 -13.15
C ILE A 74 -5.84 25.57 -12.16
N GLU A 75 -5.04 26.51 -12.69
CA GLU A 75 -4.08 27.34 -11.96
C GLU A 75 -2.94 26.57 -11.28
N GLU A 76 -1.79 26.57 -11.96
CA GLU A 76 -0.51 26.34 -11.33
C GLU A 76 -0.31 27.33 -10.17
N ASP A 77 -0.78 26.92 -8.98
CA ASP A 77 -0.08 27.35 -7.80
C ASP A 77 1.30 26.70 -7.89
N ASN A 78 2.32 27.55 -8.01
CA ASN A 78 3.73 27.20 -7.96
C ASN A 78 4.06 26.62 -6.57
N GLU A 79 3.49 25.47 -6.21
CA GLU A 79 4.06 24.66 -5.16
C GLU A 79 5.38 24.09 -5.69
N PRO A 80 6.50 24.32 -4.99
CA PRO A 80 7.76 23.73 -5.39
C PRO A 80 7.56 22.22 -5.49
N LEU A 81 8.04 21.62 -6.59
CA LEU A 81 8.08 20.17 -6.76
C LEU A 81 8.54 19.56 -5.43
N PRO A 82 7.82 18.56 -4.88
CA PRO A 82 8.18 17.99 -3.60
C PRO A 82 9.66 17.59 -3.66
N GLU A 83 10.48 18.17 -2.78
CA GLU A 83 11.87 17.74 -2.64
C GLU A 83 11.86 16.23 -2.48
N LYS A 84 12.63 15.55 -3.34
CA LYS A 84 12.76 14.09 -3.28
C LYS A 84 13.16 13.71 -1.86
N LEU A 85 12.33 12.95 -1.18
CA LEU A 85 12.63 12.53 0.17
C LEU A 85 13.76 11.51 0.14
N ASP A 86 14.81 11.78 0.89
CA ASP A 86 15.92 10.85 1.06
C ASP A 86 15.83 10.09 2.37
N MET A 87 16.49 8.92 2.42
CA MET A 87 16.65 8.20 3.66
C MET A 87 17.37 9.08 4.70
N PRO A 88 17.01 8.94 5.99
CA PRO A 88 17.70 9.70 7.05
C PRO A 88 19.20 9.51 7.01
N GLN A 89 19.95 10.59 7.18
CA GLN A 89 21.40 10.51 7.37
C GLN A 89 21.72 9.56 8.54
N GLY A 90 22.66 8.65 8.33
CA GLY A 90 23.01 7.61 9.30
C GLY A 90 22.06 6.42 9.33
N PHE A 91 21.16 6.29 8.35
CA PHE A 91 20.33 5.10 8.19
C PHE A 91 21.20 3.86 7.95
N THR A 92 20.99 2.85 8.77
CA THR A 92 21.62 1.53 8.63
C THR A 92 20.53 0.47 8.53
N SER A 93 20.57 -0.33 7.45
CA SER A 93 19.61 -1.43 7.27
C SER A 93 19.79 -2.51 8.33
N LEU A 94 18.67 -3.02 8.85
CA LEU A 94 18.67 -4.19 9.76
C LEU A 94 18.71 -5.52 9.01
N ASN A 95 18.68 -5.51 7.67
CA ASN A 95 18.81 -6.72 6.84
C ASN A 95 20.27 -7.17 6.67
N ASN A 96 21.22 -6.33 7.06
CA ASN A 96 22.63 -6.68 7.05
C ASN A 96 22.98 -7.52 8.29
N GLU A 97 24.16 -8.13 8.30
CA GLU A 97 24.64 -8.90 9.47
C GLU A 97 24.49 -8.08 10.76
N PRO A 98 23.93 -8.66 11.82
CA PRO A 98 23.62 -7.94 13.04
C PRO A 98 24.89 -7.40 13.69
N SER A 99 25.05 -6.08 13.65
CA SER A 99 26.10 -5.40 14.41
C SER A 99 25.69 -5.24 15.87
N LEU A 100 26.64 -5.07 16.76
CA LEU A 100 26.36 -4.77 18.16
C LEU A 100 25.51 -3.51 18.34
N SER A 101 25.67 -2.54 17.44
CA SER A 101 24.89 -1.29 17.43
C SER A 101 23.42 -1.50 17.03
N ALA A 102 23.09 -2.57 16.30
CA ALA A 102 21.72 -2.93 15.93
C ALA A 102 20.91 -3.57 17.08
N SER A 103 21.58 -4.17 18.07
CA SER A 103 20.94 -4.94 19.12
C SER A 103 19.81 -4.23 19.86
N PRO A 104 19.92 -2.94 20.24
CA PRO A 104 18.81 -2.22 20.89
C PRO A 104 17.59 -2.07 20.02
N ALA A 105 17.77 -1.80 18.71
CA ALA A 105 16.69 -1.68 17.74
C ALA A 105 16.02 -3.05 17.51
N LEU A 106 16.77 -4.12 17.33
CA LEU A 106 16.27 -5.48 17.17
C LEU A 106 15.49 -5.95 18.40
N ASN A 107 16.01 -5.71 19.62
CA ASN A 107 15.32 -6.03 20.86
C ASN A 107 13.99 -5.26 21.00
N TYR A 108 13.96 -4.01 20.56
CA TYR A 108 12.73 -3.22 20.53
C TYR A 108 11.70 -3.82 19.56
N LEU A 109 12.10 -4.15 18.35
CA LEU A 109 11.25 -4.76 17.32
C LEU A 109 10.70 -6.11 17.78
N LYS A 110 11.56 -6.98 18.32
CA LYS A 110 11.17 -8.30 18.86
C LYS A 110 10.09 -8.18 19.95
N ARG A 111 10.22 -7.21 20.85
CA ARG A 111 9.20 -6.97 21.90
C ARG A 111 7.87 -6.47 21.35
N ARG A 112 7.85 -5.98 20.11
CA ARG A 112 6.64 -5.57 19.39
C ARG A 112 6.07 -6.66 18.49
N GLY A 113 6.60 -7.87 18.53
CA GLY A 113 6.14 -8.96 17.71
C GLY A 113 6.63 -8.93 16.26
N VAL A 114 7.54 -8.00 15.92
CA VAL A 114 8.12 -7.89 14.58
C VAL A 114 9.15 -8.99 14.38
N THR A 115 9.00 -9.77 13.32
CA THR A 115 9.88 -10.89 12.95
C THR A 115 11.02 -10.44 12.03
N GLU A 116 11.99 -11.31 11.80
CA GLU A 116 13.05 -11.05 10.81
C GLU A 116 12.48 -10.95 9.39
N ALA A 117 11.46 -11.74 9.07
CA ALA A 117 10.77 -11.65 7.78
C ALA A 117 10.10 -10.29 7.59
N ASP A 118 9.49 -9.73 8.64
CA ASP A 118 8.89 -8.39 8.60
C ASP A 118 9.97 -7.32 8.42
N ILE A 119 11.11 -7.42 9.12
CA ILE A 119 12.24 -6.50 8.97
C ILE A 119 12.71 -6.46 7.51
N LEU A 120 12.84 -7.63 6.88
CA LEU A 120 13.22 -7.74 5.48
C LEU A 120 12.16 -7.17 4.54
N TYR A 121 10.90 -7.56 4.73
CA TYR A 121 9.77 -7.13 3.89
C TYR A 121 9.59 -5.63 3.92
N TRP A 122 9.58 -5.04 5.13
CA TRP A 122 9.41 -3.61 5.34
C TRP A 122 10.71 -2.79 5.19
N LYS A 123 11.82 -3.44 4.80
CA LYS A 123 13.15 -2.82 4.60
C LYS A 123 13.58 -1.94 5.78
N MET A 124 13.30 -2.42 7.01
CA MET A 124 13.53 -1.66 8.23
C MET A 124 15.02 -1.40 8.47
N GLY A 125 15.28 -0.29 9.10
CA GLY A 125 16.61 0.09 9.56
C GLY A 125 16.57 0.87 10.85
N TYR A 126 17.68 1.46 11.20
CA TYR A 126 17.83 2.30 12.39
C TYR A 126 18.84 3.40 12.16
N CYS A 127 18.78 4.44 13.00
CA CYS A 127 19.81 5.47 13.09
C CYS A 127 20.35 5.50 14.52
N MET A 128 21.67 5.55 14.66
CA MET A 128 22.34 5.74 15.97
C MET A 128 22.71 7.20 16.23
N GLU A 129 22.84 7.99 15.17
CA GLU A 129 23.31 9.36 15.21
C GLU A 129 22.37 10.31 14.43
N GLY A 130 22.63 11.61 14.52
CA GLY A 130 21.93 12.65 13.80
C GLY A 130 20.52 12.92 14.34
N ARG A 131 19.69 13.56 13.51
CA ARG A 131 18.34 13.98 13.86
C ARG A 131 17.46 12.81 14.34
N TYR A 132 17.64 11.64 13.75
CA TYR A 132 16.86 10.45 14.03
C TYR A 132 17.56 9.44 14.92
N ALA A 133 18.54 9.90 15.71
CA ALA A 133 19.31 9.06 16.61
C ALA A 133 18.41 8.19 17.52
N LYS A 134 18.84 6.94 17.74
CA LYS A 134 18.17 5.93 18.57
C LYS A 134 16.71 5.66 18.15
N ARG A 135 16.46 5.61 16.83
CA ARG A 135 15.15 5.32 16.26
C ARG A 135 15.22 4.18 15.26
N VAL A 136 14.22 3.33 15.31
CA VAL A 136 13.88 2.43 14.19
C VAL A 136 13.27 3.28 13.10
N ILE A 137 13.67 3.02 11.86
CA ILE A 137 13.16 3.64 10.65
C ILE A 137 12.39 2.59 9.87
N VAL A 138 11.13 2.85 9.58
CA VAL A 138 10.29 2.04 8.70
C VAL A 138 10.01 2.88 7.45
N PRO A 139 10.71 2.62 6.33
CA PRO A 139 10.51 3.37 5.10
C PRO A 139 9.21 2.99 4.41
N SER A 140 8.73 3.87 3.57
CA SER A 140 7.58 3.70 2.71
C SER A 140 7.93 4.09 1.28
N PHE A 141 7.51 3.27 0.33
CA PHE A 141 7.81 3.46 -1.09
C PHE A 141 6.50 3.59 -1.87
N ASP A 142 6.51 4.47 -2.87
CA ASP A 142 5.42 4.61 -3.82
C ASP A 142 5.44 3.50 -4.89
N VAL A 143 4.52 3.57 -5.84
CA VAL A 143 4.41 2.59 -6.94
C VAL A 143 5.63 2.53 -7.85
N ASN A 144 6.47 3.56 -7.88
CA ASN A 144 7.68 3.65 -8.67
C ASN A 144 8.91 3.13 -7.91
N GLY A 145 8.76 2.85 -6.62
CA GLY A 145 9.86 2.48 -5.72
C GLY A 145 10.61 3.68 -5.15
N ASP A 146 10.11 4.89 -5.32
CA ASP A 146 10.68 6.08 -4.70
C ASP A 146 10.23 6.20 -3.24
N LEU A 147 11.14 6.65 -2.35
CA LEU A 147 10.82 6.89 -0.95
C LEU A 147 9.82 8.05 -0.84
N ASN A 148 8.60 7.75 -0.40
CA ASN A 148 7.55 8.75 -0.24
C ASN A 148 7.31 9.18 1.22
N TYR A 149 7.68 8.33 2.18
CA TYR A 149 7.59 8.62 3.61
C TYR A 149 8.50 7.70 4.42
N PHE A 150 8.65 7.93 5.71
CA PHE A 150 9.15 6.97 6.68
C PHE A 150 8.61 7.27 8.09
N ILE A 151 8.52 6.26 8.90
CA ILE A 151 8.24 6.39 10.33
C ILE A 151 9.55 6.23 11.10
N ALA A 152 9.85 7.18 11.99
CA ALA A 152 10.99 7.09 12.88
C ALA A 152 10.53 6.95 14.33
N ARG A 153 10.62 5.74 14.91
CA ARG A 153 10.18 5.40 16.25
C ARG A 153 11.33 5.21 17.19
N ALA A 154 11.32 5.96 18.31
CA ALA A 154 12.33 5.81 19.36
C ALA A 154 12.29 4.40 19.99
N PHE A 155 13.43 3.78 20.14
CA PHE A 155 13.65 2.56 20.92
C PHE A 155 14.30 2.84 22.30
N SER A 156 14.52 4.11 22.59
CA SER A 156 15.00 4.63 23.87
C SER A 156 13.90 5.40 24.62
N SER A 157 14.19 5.88 25.81
CA SER A 157 13.27 6.69 26.65
C SER A 157 13.11 8.14 26.17
N ASP A 158 13.21 8.42 24.87
CA ASP A 158 12.92 9.76 24.32
C ASP A 158 11.44 10.09 24.51
N PRO A 159 11.08 11.25 25.09
CA PRO A 159 9.68 11.67 25.24
C PRO A 159 8.97 11.84 23.90
N ARG A 160 9.71 12.17 22.84
CA ARG A 160 9.18 12.18 21.45
C ARG A 160 9.22 10.78 20.86
N LYS A 161 8.19 10.00 21.14
CA LYS A 161 8.09 8.62 20.66
C LYS A 161 8.23 8.51 19.14
N TYR A 162 7.70 9.47 18.38
CA TYR A 162 7.78 9.54 16.92
C TYR A 162 8.43 10.85 16.49
N LEU A 163 9.28 10.77 15.48
CA LEU A 163 9.89 11.91 14.80
C LEU A 163 9.90 11.64 13.30
N ASN A 164 8.82 11.98 12.63
CA ASN A 164 8.65 11.68 11.20
C ASN A 164 9.27 12.79 10.33
N PRO A 165 9.45 12.53 9.00
CA PRO A 165 9.96 13.53 8.08
C PRO A 165 9.02 14.74 7.99
N PRO A 166 9.54 15.94 7.72
CA PRO A 166 8.74 17.16 7.56
C PRO A 166 8.15 17.27 6.15
N CYS A 167 7.37 16.27 5.74
CA CYS A 167 6.69 16.23 4.46
C CYS A 167 5.21 15.86 4.65
N SER A 168 4.44 15.94 3.56
CA SER A 168 3.02 15.57 3.60
C SER A 168 2.83 14.15 4.11
N LYS A 169 1.79 13.95 4.92
CA LYS A 169 1.32 12.63 5.37
C LYS A 169 0.29 12.04 4.40
N ASP A 170 -0.12 12.79 3.39
CA ASP A 170 -1.06 12.32 2.39
C ASP A 170 -0.34 11.48 1.34
N VAL A 171 0.11 10.34 1.79
CA VAL A 171 0.74 9.28 0.97
C VAL A 171 0.04 7.96 1.26
N VAL A 172 0.08 7.05 0.31
CA VAL A 172 -0.25 5.65 0.58
C VAL A 172 1.02 5.00 1.10
N PHE A 173 0.98 4.57 2.37
CA PHE A 173 2.17 4.01 3.02
C PHE A 173 2.51 2.65 2.40
N ASN A 174 3.73 2.53 1.89
CA ASN A 174 4.27 1.31 1.28
C ASN A 174 3.45 0.79 0.09
N GLU A 175 2.91 1.71 -0.74
CA GLU A 175 2.04 1.43 -1.88
C GLU A 175 2.65 0.42 -2.86
N LEU A 176 3.98 0.41 -3.00
CA LEU A 176 4.73 -0.52 -3.84
C LEU A 176 4.35 -1.99 -3.61
N TYR A 177 4.00 -2.34 -2.39
CA TYR A 177 3.73 -3.72 -1.98
C TYR A 177 2.25 -4.04 -1.79
N LEU A 178 1.35 -3.05 -1.94
CA LEU A 178 -0.08 -3.26 -1.76
C LEU A 178 -0.73 -3.92 -2.97
N GLU A 179 -1.55 -4.92 -2.71
CA GLU A 179 -2.39 -5.59 -3.69
C GLU A 179 -3.82 -5.04 -3.61
N TRP A 180 -4.21 -4.21 -4.58
CA TRP A 180 -5.50 -3.53 -4.59
C TRP A 180 -6.69 -4.42 -4.98
N ASP A 181 -6.45 -5.58 -5.52
CA ASP A 181 -7.47 -6.57 -5.93
C ASP A 181 -7.75 -7.65 -4.87
N THR A 182 -7.15 -7.51 -3.69
CA THR A 182 -7.38 -8.35 -2.51
C THR A 182 -7.81 -7.52 -1.31
N ASP A 183 -8.24 -8.18 -0.25
CA ASP A 183 -8.64 -7.52 0.99
C ASP A 183 -7.52 -6.65 1.55
N LEU A 184 -7.80 -5.38 1.81
CA LEU A 184 -6.88 -4.42 2.40
C LEU A 184 -7.21 -4.21 3.87
N ILE A 185 -6.22 -4.35 4.73
CA ILE A 185 -6.39 -4.09 6.17
C ILE A 185 -5.91 -2.67 6.47
N ILE A 186 -6.80 -1.83 6.97
CA ILE A 186 -6.47 -0.47 7.42
C ILE A 186 -6.25 -0.49 8.93
N THR A 187 -5.07 -0.04 9.35
CA THR A 187 -4.68 0.02 10.77
C THR A 187 -4.45 1.46 11.22
N GLU A 188 -4.34 1.69 12.52
CA GLU A 188 -4.06 3.01 13.06
C GLU A 188 -2.58 3.39 12.92
N GLY A 189 -1.69 2.47 13.22
CA GLY A 189 -0.25 2.68 13.22
C GLY A 189 0.53 1.70 12.35
N VAL A 190 1.77 2.08 12.01
CA VAL A 190 2.64 1.26 11.16
C VAL A 190 2.98 -0.09 11.79
N PHE A 191 3.14 -0.16 13.11
CA PHE A 191 3.44 -1.43 13.79
C PHE A 191 2.25 -2.38 13.79
N ASP A 192 1.03 -1.85 13.82
CA ASP A 192 -0.20 -2.64 13.70
C ASP A 192 -0.34 -3.19 12.28
N ALA A 193 0.01 -2.37 11.26
CA ALA A 193 0.06 -2.82 9.86
C ALA A 193 1.08 -3.96 9.66
N ILE A 194 2.27 -3.85 10.25
CA ILE A 194 3.31 -4.88 10.17
C ILE A 194 2.79 -6.21 10.72
N VAL A 195 2.13 -6.18 11.88
CA VAL A 195 1.61 -7.40 12.54
C VAL A 195 0.35 -7.92 11.85
N ALA A 196 -0.46 -7.04 11.25
CA ALA A 196 -1.69 -7.45 10.55
C ALA A 196 -1.41 -8.23 9.25
N GLY A 197 -0.27 -8.00 8.61
CA GLY A 197 0.16 -8.78 7.44
C GLY A 197 0.61 -7.95 6.24
N PRO A 198 0.93 -8.60 5.11
CA PRO A 198 1.57 -7.95 3.97
C PRO A 198 0.64 -6.95 3.24
N ASN A 199 -0.68 -7.18 3.22
CA ASN A 199 -1.64 -6.25 2.59
C ASN A 199 -2.33 -5.35 3.62
N ALA A 200 -1.54 -4.79 4.55
CA ALA A 200 -2.02 -3.86 5.55
C ALA A 200 -1.39 -2.47 5.37
N VAL A 201 -2.17 -1.42 5.61
CA VAL A 201 -1.75 -0.03 5.44
C VAL A 201 -2.15 0.81 6.66
N PRO A 202 -1.23 1.61 7.25
CA PRO A 202 -1.56 2.47 8.36
C PRO A 202 -2.19 3.80 7.89
N ILE A 203 -3.07 4.35 8.71
CA ILE A 203 -3.51 5.74 8.58
C ILE A 203 -2.43 6.62 9.21
N LEU A 204 -1.72 7.42 8.39
CA LEU A 204 -0.63 8.30 8.87
C LEU A 204 -1.10 9.54 9.65
N GLY A 205 -2.36 9.64 9.93
CA GLY A 205 -2.97 10.76 10.63
C GLY A 205 -4.06 10.32 11.59
N SER A 206 -4.78 11.29 12.12
CA SER A 206 -5.88 11.01 13.04
C SER A 206 -7.12 10.44 12.35
N THR A 207 -7.24 10.57 11.03
CA THR A 207 -8.42 10.10 10.30
C THR A 207 -8.14 9.87 8.82
N LEU A 208 -8.84 8.95 8.19
CA LEU A 208 -8.94 8.83 6.74
C LEU A 208 -9.87 9.93 6.22
N ARG A 209 -9.54 10.59 5.13
CA ARG A 209 -10.35 11.66 4.52
C ARG A 209 -10.80 11.23 3.13
N PRO A 210 -11.99 11.66 2.65
CA PRO A 210 -12.48 11.32 1.31
C PRO A 210 -11.55 11.75 0.17
N ASN A 211 -10.77 12.83 0.38
CA ASN A 211 -9.80 13.34 -0.60
C ASN A 211 -8.37 12.86 -0.34
N SER A 212 -8.13 11.94 0.58
CA SER A 212 -6.79 11.39 0.80
C SER A 212 -6.43 10.39 -0.28
N LYS A 213 -5.14 10.31 -0.63
CA LYS A 213 -4.62 9.37 -1.64
C LYS A 213 -5.02 7.93 -1.35
N LEU A 214 -4.95 7.49 -0.09
CA LEU A 214 -5.35 6.15 0.32
C LEU A 214 -6.84 5.89 0.02
N PHE A 215 -7.74 6.78 0.43
CA PHE A 215 -9.17 6.62 0.18
C PHE A 215 -9.47 6.57 -1.33
N MET A 216 -8.91 7.50 -2.09
CA MET A 216 -9.10 7.55 -3.54
C MET A 216 -8.62 6.26 -4.21
N LYS A 217 -7.48 5.73 -3.82
CA LYS A 217 -6.97 4.45 -4.35
C LYS A 217 -7.88 3.26 -4.03
N ILE A 218 -8.42 3.19 -2.82
CA ILE A 218 -9.38 2.16 -2.42
C ILE A 218 -10.63 2.22 -3.30
N VAL A 219 -11.23 3.41 -3.46
CA VAL A 219 -12.43 3.61 -4.27
C VAL A 219 -12.16 3.31 -5.76
N GLN A 220 -11.04 3.79 -6.30
CA GLN A 220 -10.66 3.56 -7.69
C GLN A 220 -10.50 2.08 -8.04
N ASN A 221 -10.00 1.30 -7.09
CA ASN A 221 -9.75 -0.12 -7.31
C ASN A 221 -10.90 -1.03 -6.82
N ASP A 222 -11.95 -0.45 -6.23
CA ASP A 222 -13.05 -1.22 -5.62
C ASP A 222 -12.49 -2.27 -4.64
N THR A 223 -11.52 -1.86 -3.82
CA THR A 223 -10.77 -2.75 -2.93
C THR A 223 -11.61 -3.04 -1.68
N PRO A 224 -11.87 -4.31 -1.34
CA PRO A 224 -12.50 -4.65 -0.07
C PRO A 224 -11.62 -4.24 1.11
N VAL A 225 -12.21 -3.63 2.14
CA VAL A 225 -11.48 -3.07 3.28
C VAL A 225 -11.91 -3.70 4.58
N PHE A 226 -10.93 -4.08 5.40
CA PHE A 226 -11.09 -4.41 6.81
C PHE A 226 -10.48 -3.33 7.68
N LEU A 227 -11.21 -2.89 8.70
CA LEU A 227 -10.71 -1.91 9.66
C LEU A 227 -10.19 -2.65 10.91
N ALA A 228 -8.92 -2.48 11.22
CA ALA A 228 -8.26 -2.98 12.41
C ALA A 228 -7.68 -1.79 13.21
N LEU A 229 -8.57 -1.00 13.79
CA LEU A 229 -8.25 0.18 14.58
C LEU A 229 -8.20 -0.17 16.07
N ASP A 230 -7.61 0.72 16.88
CA ASP A 230 -7.57 0.55 18.32
C ASP A 230 -9.01 0.49 18.92
N PRO A 231 -9.25 -0.29 19.99
CA PRO A 231 -10.59 -0.47 20.56
C PRO A 231 -11.27 0.82 21.03
N ASP A 232 -10.52 1.87 21.31
CA ASP A 232 -11.03 3.19 21.69
C ASP A 232 -11.35 4.09 20.49
N ALA A 233 -11.05 3.65 19.26
CA ALA A 233 -11.27 4.40 18.02
C ALA A 233 -12.66 4.24 17.39
N VAL A 234 -13.68 3.76 18.14
CA VAL A 234 -15.04 3.44 17.62
C VAL A 234 -15.67 4.58 16.81
N LYS A 235 -15.53 5.83 17.26
CA LYS A 235 -16.07 6.99 16.51
C LYS A 235 -15.35 7.22 15.16
N LYS A 236 -14.06 6.91 15.11
CA LYS A 236 -13.23 7.01 13.90
C LYS A 236 -13.61 5.91 12.92
N GLU A 237 -13.75 4.68 13.42
CA GLU A 237 -14.21 3.53 12.67
C GLU A 237 -15.56 3.79 12.00
N GLN A 238 -16.58 4.24 12.76
CA GLN A 238 -17.89 4.59 12.25
C GLN A 238 -17.87 5.69 11.18
N ARG A 239 -16.94 6.65 11.28
CA ARG A 239 -16.77 7.67 10.22
C ARG A 239 -16.20 7.08 8.96
N ILE A 240 -15.22 6.20 9.08
CA ILE A 240 -14.59 5.52 7.92
C ILE A 240 -15.61 4.63 7.22
N ILE A 241 -16.38 3.82 7.96
CA ILE A 241 -17.43 2.96 7.40
C ILE A 241 -18.47 3.76 6.61
N LYS A 242 -18.83 4.96 7.09
CA LYS A 242 -19.82 5.82 6.41
C LYS A 242 -19.30 6.48 5.12
N MET A 243 -18.00 6.42 4.86
CA MET A 243 -17.41 6.99 3.64
C MET A 243 -17.37 5.98 2.49
N PHE A 244 -17.47 4.69 2.80
CA PHE A 244 -17.59 3.60 1.82
C PHE A 244 -19.05 3.17 1.63
#